data_2c9e37853614b60f47de16f2db58cbff
#
_entry.id   2c9e37853614b60f47de16f2db58cbff
#
_cell.length_a   1.000
_cell.length_b   1.000
_cell.length_c   1.000
_cell.angle_alpha   90.00
_cell.angle_beta   90.00
_cell.angle_gamma   90.00
#
_symmetry.space_group_name_H-M   'P 1'
#
loop_
_entity.id
_entity.type
_entity.pdbx_description
1 polymer ?
#
loop_
_entity_poly.entity_id
_entity_poly.type
_entity_poly.pdbx_seq_one_letter_code
_entity_poly.pdbx_strand_id
1 'polypeptide(L)'
;MASSRFFRRLLIGVLAGGTLIAVTAAAGAASSSQGRQPIPGSSPGWLSRAHDLGATPSADQVDFGVLLNMRDQAGAEAMVQAISDPTSASYGDWLSNAAFDAQYAPAAADVAAVQSWLRSQGFQVTETLPSGMYVEASGSAAQVENTFGAQLHDY
;
A
#
# COMPACT_ATOMS: atom_id res chain seq x y z
N MET A 1 -11.91 -41.91 -18.27
CA MET A 1 -10.93 -42.46 -19.23
C MET A 1 -10.20 -41.32 -19.89
N ALA A 2 -9.03 -41.19 -19.71
CA ALA A 2 -7.71 -41.18 -20.27
C ALA A 2 -6.82 -40.20 -19.53
N SER A 3 -5.92 -40.78 -18.76
CA SER A 3 -4.72 -40.14 -18.18
C SER A 3 -3.78 -39.63 -19.27
N SER A 4 -3.21 -38.47 -19.11
CA SER A 4 -2.01 -38.06 -19.85
C SER A 4 -0.91 -37.68 -18.83
N ARG A 5 0.05 -38.61 -18.72
CA ARG A 5 1.28 -38.45 -17.90
C ARG A 5 2.31 -37.71 -18.74
N PHE A 6 2.75 -36.52 -18.30
CA PHE A 6 3.90 -35.84 -18.88
C PHE A 6 5.20 -36.39 -18.32
N PHE A 7 6.02 -36.97 -19.18
CA PHE A 7 7.35 -37.51 -18.93
C PHE A 7 8.35 -36.40 -18.64
N ARG A 8 8.98 -36.45 -17.46
CA ARG A 8 10.22 -35.73 -17.17
C ARG A 8 11.40 -36.51 -17.73
N ARG A 9 12.08 -35.97 -18.72
CA ARG A 9 13.40 -36.44 -19.15
C ARG A 9 14.48 -35.81 -18.30
N LEU A 10 15.13 -36.62 -17.48
CA LEU A 10 16.33 -36.27 -16.72
C LEU A 10 17.54 -36.54 -17.66
N LEU A 11 18.34 -35.50 -17.92
CA LEU A 11 19.63 -35.63 -18.59
C LEU A 11 20.72 -35.52 -17.50
N ILE A 12 21.39 -36.65 -17.25
CA ILE A 12 22.57 -36.71 -16.37
C ILE A 12 23.79 -36.45 -17.24
N GLY A 13 24.51 -35.35 -17.00
CA GLY A 13 25.82 -35.10 -17.51
C GLY A 13 26.84 -35.16 -16.37
N VAL A 14 27.66 -36.22 -16.37
CA VAL A 14 28.82 -36.33 -15.47
C VAL A 14 29.98 -35.62 -16.12
N LEU A 15 30.62 -34.70 -15.39
CA LEU A 15 32.01 -34.26 -15.63
C LEU A 15 32.71 -33.93 -14.34
N ALA A 16 33.90 -34.49 -14.21
CA ALA A 16 34.75 -34.56 -13.04
C ALA A 16 35.56 -33.29 -12.83
N GLY A 17 35.92 -33.04 -11.54
CA GLY A 17 37.17 -32.44 -11.15
C GLY A 17 37.17 -30.91 -11.05
N GLY A 18 37.19 -30.39 -9.81
CA GLY A 18 37.50 -28.98 -9.54
C GLY A 18 37.27 -28.63 -8.09
N THR A 19 38.35 -28.42 -7.37
CA THR A 19 38.51 -27.98 -5.99
C THR A 19 37.37 -27.09 -5.45
N LEU A 20 36.71 -27.55 -4.37
CA LEU A 20 35.75 -26.78 -3.58
C LEU A 20 36.51 -25.68 -2.79
N ILE A 21 36.39 -24.46 -3.24
CA ILE A 21 36.58 -23.28 -2.36
C ILE A 21 35.21 -22.97 -1.82
N ALA A 22 34.95 -23.28 -0.55
CA ALA A 22 33.75 -22.88 0.15
C ALA A 22 33.82 -21.37 0.43
N VAL A 23 33.28 -20.57 -0.48
CA VAL A 23 32.95 -19.19 -0.19
C VAL A 23 31.61 -19.22 0.57
N THR A 24 31.71 -19.07 1.89
CA THR A 24 30.54 -18.76 2.72
C THR A 24 30.05 -17.35 2.35
N ALA A 25 29.18 -17.25 1.34
CA ALA A 25 28.42 -16.05 1.12
C ALA A 25 27.45 -15.91 2.31
N ALA A 26 27.77 -15.02 3.24
CA ALA A 26 26.78 -14.48 4.16
C ALA A 26 25.73 -13.78 3.28
N ALA A 27 24.65 -14.49 3.00
CA ALA A 27 23.45 -13.90 2.43
C ALA A 27 22.84 -12.98 3.49
N GLY A 28 23.36 -11.75 3.58
CA GLY A 28 22.60 -10.66 4.17
C GLY A 28 21.30 -10.57 3.42
N ALA A 29 20.20 -10.80 4.12
CA ALA A 29 18.87 -10.54 3.59
C ALA A 29 18.78 -9.03 3.32
N ALA A 30 19.21 -8.60 2.14
CA ALA A 30 18.87 -7.32 1.60
C ALA A 30 17.36 -7.39 1.36
N SER A 31 16.59 -6.90 2.32
CA SER A 31 15.16 -6.65 2.15
C SER A 31 15.00 -5.82 0.88
N SER A 32 14.51 -6.44 -0.17
CA SER A 32 14.29 -5.78 -1.44
C SER A 32 13.18 -4.73 -1.26
N SER A 33 13.57 -3.48 -1.09
CA SER A 33 12.68 -2.31 -1.13
C SER A 33 12.16 -2.03 -2.56
N GLN A 34 12.15 -3.05 -3.41
CA GLN A 34 11.72 -2.92 -4.79
C GLN A 34 10.24 -2.55 -4.84
N GLY A 35 9.97 -1.32 -5.27
CA GLY A 35 8.64 -0.78 -5.52
C GLY A 35 8.06 0.14 -4.45
N ARG A 36 8.71 0.29 -3.29
CA ARG A 36 8.28 1.25 -2.27
C ARG A 36 8.99 2.58 -2.48
N GLN A 37 8.23 3.64 -2.62
CA GLN A 37 8.79 4.99 -2.72
C GLN A 37 8.25 5.84 -1.57
N PRO A 38 9.12 6.60 -0.87
CA PRO A 38 8.68 7.59 0.09
C PRO A 38 7.77 8.61 -0.59
N ILE A 39 6.68 8.97 0.06
CA ILE A 39 5.80 10.04 -0.42
C ILE A 39 6.48 11.38 -0.07
N PRO A 40 6.84 12.22 -1.06
CA PRO A 40 7.46 13.51 -0.79
C PRO A 40 6.59 14.36 0.14
N GLY A 41 7.19 14.95 1.17
CA GLY A 41 6.47 15.80 2.13
C GLY A 41 5.67 15.04 3.19
N SER A 42 5.75 13.71 3.25
CA SER A 42 5.06 12.90 4.26
C SER A 42 5.67 13.01 5.67
N SER A 43 6.93 13.46 5.78
CA SER A 43 7.56 13.67 7.09
C SER A 43 7.01 14.94 7.73
N PRO A 44 6.43 14.86 8.95
CA PRO A 44 5.93 16.03 9.66
C PRO A 44 7.05 17.03 9.98
N GLY A 45 6.79 18.33 9.82
CA GLY A 45 7.79 19.36 10.09
C GLY A 45 8.25 19.47 11.55
N TRP A 46 7.48 18.91 12.49
CA TRP A 46 7.86 18.84 13.90
C TRP A 46 8.89 17.76 14.21
N LEU A 47 9.02 16.74 13.35
CA LEU A 47 9.87 15.57 13.58
C LEU A 47 11.35 15.96 13.84
N SER A 48 11.85 16.97 13.16
CA SER A 48 13.23 17.49 13.37
C SER A 48 13.49 18.09 14.74
N ARG A 49 12.43 18.36 15.51
CA ARG A 49 12.47 18.95 16.86
C ARG A 49 11.95 17.99 17.93
N ALA A 50 11.45 16.84 17.52
CA ALA A 50 10.98 15.82 18.43
C ALA A 50 12.18 15.07 19.05
N HIS A 51 11.98 14.57 20.27
CA HIS A 51 12.95 13.69 20.92
C HIS A 51 12.57 12.25 20.62
N ASP A 52 13.47 11.53 19.96
CA ASP A 52 13.28 10.11 19.68
C ASP A 52 13.40 9.31 20.99
N LEU A 53 12.33 8.65 21.39
CA LEU A 53 12.24 7.79 22.58
C LEU A 53 12.64 6.34 22.30
N GLY A 54 12.89 6.01 21.05
CA GLY A 54 13.31 4.67 20.60
C GLY A 54 12.26 3.96 19.76
N ALA A 55 12.59 2.73 19.38
CA ALA A 55 11.71 1.91 18.56
C ALA A 55 10.40 1.58 19.30
N THR A 56 9.29 1.72 18.60
CA THR A 56 7.98 1.33 19.13
C THR A 56 7.95 -0.17 19.46
N PRO A 57 7.46 -0.59 20.63
CA PRO A 57 7.40 -2.00 20.98
C PRO A 57 6.63 -2.81 19.92
N SER A 58 7.20 -3.91 19.50
CA SER A 58 6.69 -4.71 18.37
C SER A 58 5.26 -5.23 18.52
N ALA A 59 4.78 -5.36 19.75
CA ALA A 59 3.43 -5.83 20.09
C ALA A 59 2.40 -4.69 20.19
N ASP A 60 2.85 -3.43 20.18
CA ASP A 60 1.94 -2.30 20.32
C ASP A 60 0.99 -2.20 19.13
N GLN A 61 -0.25 -1.85 19.44
CA GLN A 61 -1.30 -1.69 18.44
C GLN A 61 -1.12 -0.37 17.71
N VAL A 62 -1.15 -0.44 16.40
CA VAL A 62 -1.04 0.71 15.50
C VAL A 62 -2.28 0.77 14.63
N ASP A 63 -2.96 1.91 14.66
CA ASP A 63 -4.06 2.22 13.76
C ASP A 63 -3.54 3.12 12.64
N PHE A 64 -3.93 2.82 11.41
CA PHE A 64 -3.50 3.59 10.24
C PHE A 64 -4.58 3.62 9.16
N GLY A 65 -4.54 4.68 8.34
CA GLY A 65 -5.47 4.86 7.25
C GLY A 65 -4.81 4.70 5.88
N VAL A 66 -5.52 4.05 4.97
CA VAL A 66 -5.17 3.96 3.56
C VAL A 66 -6.11 4.87 2.78
N LEU A 67 -5.53 5.87 2.10
CA LEU A 67 -6.25 6.76 1.20
C LEU A 67 -6.24 6.17 -0.20
N LEU A 68 -7.40 6.06 -0.82
CA LEU A 68 -7.55 5.66 -2.22
C LEU A 68 -7.74 6.91 -3.08
N ASN A 69 -7.12 6.90 -4.25
CA ASN A 69 -7.30 7.98 -5.22
C ASN A 69 -8.70 7.96 -5.81
N MET A 70 -9.20 9.14 -6.13
CA MET A 70 -10.39 9.27 -6.97
C MET A 70 -10.14 8.60 -8.33
N ARG A 71 -11.19 8.02 -8.94
CA ARG A 71 -11.07 7.39 -10.27
C ARG A 71 -10.82 8.39 -11.40
N ASP A 72 -11.21 9.65 -11.19
CA ASP A 72 -10.96 10.78 -12.11
C ASP A 72 -10.68 12.04 -11.30
N GLN A 73 -9.46 12.13 -10.78
CA GLN A 73 -9.04 13.30 -10.02
C GLN A 73 -8.98 14.55 -10.88
N ALA A 74 -8.48 14.44 -12.11
CA ALA A 74 -8.39 15.59 -13.01
C ALA A 74 -9.76 16.16 -13.36
N GLY A 75 -10.76 15.29 -13.60
CA GLY A 75 -12.15 15.70 -13.81
C GLY A 75 -12.75 16.35 -12.58
N ALA A 76 -12.47 15.86 -11.38
CA ALA A 76 -12.92 16.46 -10.13
C ALA A 76 -12.31 17.87 -9.94
N GLU A 77 -11.03 18.03 -10.20
CA GLU A 77 -10.36 19.34 -10.13
C GLU A 77 -10.92 20.32 -11.17
N ALA A 78 -11.12 19.88 -12.40
CA ALA A 78 -11.73 20.70 -13.46
C ALA A 78 -13.16 21.11 -13.10
N MET A 79 -13.94 20.21 -12.54
CA MET A 79 -15.29 20.51 -12.06
C MET A 79 -15.27 21.57 -10.95
N VAL A 80 -14.37 21.45 -9.95
CA VAL A 80 -14.23 22.45 -8.88
C VAL A 80 -13.88 23.82 -9.45
N GLN A 81 -13.01 23.90 -10.43
CA GLN A 81 -12.70 25.16 -11.12
C GLN A 81 -13.94 25.73 -11.82
N ALA A 82 -14.66 24.91 -12.60
CA ALA A 82 -15.82 25.35 -13.36
C ALA A 82 -16.97 25.87 -12.48
N ILE A 83 -17.28 25.19 -11.35
CA ILE A 83 -18.33 25.63 -10.44
C ILE A 83 -17.95 26.84 -9.58
N SER A 84 -16.65 27.12 -9.47
CA SER A 84 -16.12 28.26 -8.69
C SER A 84 -15.89 29.51 -9.55
N ASP A 85 -15.86 29.41 -10.87
CA ASP A 85 -15.64 30.53 -11.78
C ASP A 85 -16.95 31.22 -12.12
N PRO A 86 -17.14 32.51 -11.74
CA PRO A 86 -18.38 33.26 -12.04
C PRO A 86 -18.68 33.44 -13.54
N THR A 87 -17.66 33.21 -14.40
CA THR A 87 -17.81 33.31 -15.86
C THR A 87 -18.18 31.97 -16.51
N SER A 88 -18.12 30.89 -15.75
CA SER A 88 -18.47 29.54 -16.22
C SER A 88 -19.96 29.34 -16.31
N ALA A 89 -20.41 28.58 -17.33
CA ALA A 89 -21.80 28.17 -17.45
C ALA A 89 -22.26 27.24 -16.31
N SER A 90 -21.32 26.59 -15.63
CA SER A 90 -21.57 25.70 -14.47
C SER A 90 -21.35 26.40 -13.13
N TYR A 91 -21.25 27.74 -13.10
CA TYR A 91 -21.04 28.46 -11.85
C TYR A 91 -22.16 28.18 -10.85
N GLY A 92 -21.78 27.72 -9.66
CA GLY A 92 -22.72 27.42 -8.57
C GLY A 92 -23.45 26.08 -8.70
N ASP A 93 -23.14 25.25 -9.69
CA ASP A 93 -23.71 23.91 -9.86
C ASP A 93 -23.08 22.89 -8.91
N TRP A 94 -23.34 23.04 -7.60
CA TRP A 94 -22.76 22.19 -6.57
C TRP A 94 -23.32 20.76 -6.63
N LEU A 95 -22.41 19.78 -6.65
CA LEU A 95 -22.81 18.39 -6.52
C LEU A 95 -23.20 18.07 -5.06
N SER A 96 -24.18 17.20 -4.89
CA SER A 96 -24.38 16.52 -3.61
C SER A 96 -23.24 15.52 -3.36
N ASN A 97 -22.98 15.16 -2.09
CA ASN A 97 -21.98 14.16 -1.76
C ASN A 97 -22.22 12.85 -2.54
N ALA A 98 -23.46 12.38 -2.63
CA ALA A 98 -23.79 11.17 -3.37
C ALA A 98 -23.51 11.30 -4.87
N ALA A 99 -23.75 12.45 -5.49
CA ALA A 99 -23.43 12.69 -6.89
C ALA A 99 -21.92 12.77 -7.13
N PHE A 100 -21.19 13.40 -6.20
CA PHE A 100 -19.72 13.44 -6.22
C PHE A 100 -19.13 12.03 -6.11
N ASP A 101 -19.56 11.25 -5.13
CA ASP A 101 -19.10 9.88 -4.93
C ASP A 101 -19.40 8.99 -6.14
N ALA A 102 -20.61 9.10 -6.69
CA ALA A 102 -20.98 8.35 -7.88
C ALA A 102 -20.09 8.64 -9.10
N GLN A 103 -19.56 9.85 -9.19
CA GLN A 103 -18.73 10.30 -10.32
C GLN A 103 -17.23 10.09 -10.08
N TYR A 104 -16.73 10.37 -8.88
CA TYR A 104 -15.30 10.50 -8.62
C TYR A 104 -14.73 9.52 -7.58
N ALA A 105 -15.54 8.91 -6.71
CA ALA A 105 -15.07 7.98 -5.71
C ALA A 105 -14.36 6.77 -6.35
N PRO A 106 -13.44 6.10 -5.63
CA PRO A 106 -12.81 4.86 -6.08
C PRO A 106 -13.85 3.82 -6.50
N ALA A 107 -13.51 2.96 -7.44
CA ALA A 107 -14.40 1.86 -7.79
C ALA A 107 -14.52 0.89 -6.60
N ALA A 108 -15.72 0.36 -6.38
CA ALA A 108 -15.98 -0.58 -5.28
C ALA A 108 -15.05 -1.82 -5.34
N ALA A 109 -14.65 -2.22 -6.54
CA ALA A 109 -13.69 -3.31 -6.74
C ALA A 109 -12.30 -2.99 -6.19
N ASP A 110 -11.84 -1.74 -6.36
CA ASP A 110 -10.54 -1.29 -5.86
C ASP A 110 -10.55 -1.21 -4.33
N VAL A 111 -11.63 -0.69 -3.74
CA VAL A 111 -11.83 -0.68 -2.29
C VAL A 111 -11.81 -2.10 -1.73
N ALA A 112 -12.53 -3.03 -2.35
CA ALA A 112 -12.57 -4.43 -1.94
C ALA A 112 -11.18 -5.11 -2.08
N ALA A 113 -10.42 -4.77 -3.13
CA ALA A 113 -9.06 -5.28 -3.32
C ALA A 113 -8.12 -4.80 -2.20
N VAL A 114 -8.17 -3.52 -1.82
CA VAL A 114 -7.38 -2.97 -0.70
C VAL A 114 -7.76 -3.63 0.61
N GLN A 115 -9.05 -3.75 0.91
CA GLN A 115 -9.51 -4.43 2.13
C GLN A 115 -9.05 -5.90 2.19
N SER A 116 -9.14 -6.61 1.07
CA SER A 116 -8.70 -8.01 0.97
C SER A 116 -7.20 -8.15 1.16
N TRP A 117 -6.43 -7.23 0.56
CA TRP A 117 -4.98 -7.19 0.74
C TRP A 117 -4.60 -6.92 2.19
N LEU A 118 -5.20 -5.92 2.84
CA LEU A 118 -4.95 -5.62 4.26
C LEU A 118 -5.21 -6.86 5.14
N ARG A 119 -6.34 -7.53 4.94
CA ARG A 119 -6.66 -8.77 5.67
C ARG A 119 -5.67 -9.89 5.38
N SER A 120 -5.18 -10.01 4.16
CA SER A 120 -4.16 -11.01 3.79
C SER A 120 -2.81 -10.77 4.45
N GLN A 121 -2.50 -9.51 4.80
CA GLN A 121 -1.31 -9.14 5.58
C GLN A 121 -1.54 -9.29 7.11
N GLY A 122 -2.73 -9.74 7.52
CA GLY A 122 -3.08 -9.98 8.92
C GLY A 122 -3.65 -8.75 9.65
N PHE A 123 -3.89 -7.64 8.96
CA PHE A 123 -4.52 -6.45 9.55
C PHE A 123 -6.03 -6.64 9.74
N GLN A 124 -6.56 -6.00 10.76
CA GLN A 124 -7.99 -5.85 10.96
C GLN A 124 -8.45 -4.56 10.27
N VAL A 125 -9.36 -4.66 9.30
CA VAL A 125 -10.03 -3.48 8.72
C VAL A 125 -11.10 -3.03 9.71
N THR A 126 -10.96 -1.84 10.26
CA THR A 126 -11.79 -1.29 11.34
C THR A 126 -12.89 -0.40 10.81
N GLU A 127 -12.59 0.41 9.77
CA GLU A 127 -13.57 1.30 9.16
C GLU A 127 -13.32 1.43 7.65
N THR A 128 -14.38 1.74 6.91
CA THR A 128 -14.32 2.20 5.53
C THR A 128 -15.36 3.28 5.35
N LEU A 129 -14.94 4.48 4.95
CA LEU A 129 -15.88 5.57 4.69
C LEU A 129 -16.86 5.21 3.55
N PRO A 130 -18.08 5.74 3.58
CA PRO A 130 -19.09 5.46 2.55
C PRO A 130 -18.61 5.77 1.11
N SER A 131 -17.76 6.80 0.95
CA SER A 131 -17.13 7.13 -0.33
C SER A 131 -16.09 6.10 -0.81
N GLY A 132 -15.60 5.23 0.07
CA GLY A 132 -14.50 4.31 -0.21
C GLY A 132 -13.11 4.96 -0.32
N MET A 133 -13.01 6.28 -0.17
CA MET A 133 -11.72 6.99 -0.29
C MET A 133 -10.77 6.77 0.89
N TYR A 134 -11.28 6.25 2.00
CA TYR A 134 -10.49 5.98 3.21
C TYR A 134 -10.87 4.62 3.80
N VAL A 135 -9.86 3.82 4.05
CA VAL A 135 -9.96 2.52 4.72
C VAL A 135 -9.05 2.53 5.94
N GLU A 136 -9.61 2.36 7.11
CA GLU A 136 -8.86 2.25 8.36
C GLU A 136 -8.56 0.80 8.68
N ALA A 137 -7.36 0.57 9.16
CA ALA A 137 -6.89 -0.75 9.57
C ALA A 137 -6.01 -0.67 10.81
N SER A 138 -5.93 -1.79 11.50
CA SER A 138 -5.26 -1.93 12.78
C SER A 138 -4.42 -3.20 12.80
N GLY A 139 -3.25 -3.14 13.43
CA GLY A 139 -2.35 -4.27 13.58
C GLY A 139 -1.19 -3.98 14.52
N SER A 140 -0.33 -4.95 14.78
CA SER A 140 0.84 -4.70 15.62
C SER A 140 1.91 -3.86 14.91
N ALA A 141 2.75 -3.15 15.66
CA ALA A 141 3.88 -2.40 15.13
C ALA A 141 4.77 -3.29 14.23
N ALA A 142 5.06 -4.51 14.66
CA ALA A 142 5.81 -5.47 13.85
C ALA A 142 5.14 -5.80 12.51
N GLN A 143 3.81 -5.92 12.48
CA GLN A 143 3.08 -6.15 11.22
C GLN A 143 3.19 -4.95 10.27
N VAL A 144 3.04 -3.74 10.80
CA VAL A 144 3.19 -2.49 10.02
C VAL A 144 4.60 -2.39 9.45
N GLU A 145 5.63 -2.56 10.29
CA GLU A 145 7.04 -2.49 9.87
C GLU A 145 7.36 -3.51 8.77
N ASN A 146 6.96 -4.76 8.96
CA ASN A 146 7.21 -5.83 8.00
C ASN A 146 6.46 -5.61 6.67
N THR A 147 5.19 -5.19 6.74
CA THR A 147 4.35 -5.01 5.56
C THR A 147 4.78 -3.81 4.73
N PHE A 148 5.09 -2.69 5.39
CA PHE A 148 5.42 -1.44 4.71
C PHE A 148 6.92 -1.20 4.57
N GLY A 149 7.78 -2.00 5.24
CA GLY A 149 9.24 -1.83 5.24
C GLY A 149 9.64 -0.53 5.93
N ALA A 150 8.89 -0.12 6.93
CA ALA A 150 9.12 1.06 7.74
C ALA A 150 9.76 0.68 9.07
N GLN A 151 10.24 1.68 9.80
CA GLN A 151 10.61 1.58 11.21
C GLN A 151 9.74 2.57 11.99
N LEU A 152 9.11 2.09 13.06
CA LEU A 152 8.27 2.90 13.91
C LEU A 152 9.03 3.30 15.16
N HIS A 153 8.95 4.59 15.49
CA HIS A 153 9.58 5.18 16.66
C HIS A 153 8.58 6.00 17.44
N ASP A 154 8.72 5.99 18.75
CA ASP A 154 7.99 6.86 19.67
C ASP A 154 8.73 8.19 19.82
N TYR A 155 7.98 9.29 19.99
CA TYR A 155 8.53 10.66 20.08
C TYR A 155 7.90 11.44 21.22
#